data_703957e5c915452a3397c616fde1f102
#
_entry.id   703957e5c915452a3397c616fde1f102
#
_cell.length_a   1.000
_cell.length_b   1.000
_cell.length_c   1.000
_cell.angle_alpha   90.00
_cell.angle_beta   90.00
_cell.angle_gamma   90.00
#
_symmetry.space_group_name_H-M   'P 1'
#
loop_
_entity.id
_entity.type
_entity.pdbx_description
1 polymer ?
#
loop_
_entity_poly.entity_id
_entity_poly.type
_entity_poly.pdbx_seq_one_letter_code
_entity_poly.pdbx_strand_id
1 'polypeptide(L)'
;MRLAVVSIVVYLLAACAAPVTREETAGLDYGPKPTRWQDEVKSYLKLRLVDPKDAIVEFRTEPQQMYQRQVAMRDMHYGWAACVWVNDKNSSGAYSGFYPMVFFFRHEKIVQVNGGPDDFGIGAQYARSQCKQLGAPFGQ
;
A
#
# COMPACT_ATOMS: atom_id res chain seq x y z
N MET A 1 10.48 15.39 -39.50
CA MET A 1 11.26 15.22 -38.27
C MET A 1 10.50 15.48 -36.97
N ARG A 2 9.55 16.41 -36.91
CA ARG A 2 8.78 16.70 -35.68
C ARG A 2 7.74 15.62 -35.27
N LEU A 3 7.18 14.87 -36.20
CA LEU A 3 6.21 13.82 -35.96
C LEU A 3 6.81 12.54 -35.36
N ALA A 4 8.05 12.20 -35.69
CA ALA A 4 8.71 11.00 -35.18
C ALA A 4 9.09 11.12 -33.69
N VAL A 5 9.42 12.32 -33.23
CA VAL A 5 9.80 12.59 -31.84
C VAL A 5 8.58 12.47 -30.92
N VAL A 6 7.40 12.94 -31.37
CA VAL A 6 6.16 12.85 -30.58
C VAL A 6 5.71 11.40 -30.40
N SER A 7 5.86 10.56 -31.42
CA SER A 7 5.50 9.12 -31.33
C SER A 7 6.40 8.37 -30.32
N ILE A 8 7.68 8.66 -30.25
CA ILE A 8 8.61 8.00 -29.30
C ILE A 8 8.27 8.37 -27.85
N VAL A 9 7.92 9.64 -27.60
CA VAL A 9 7.54 10.10 -26.25
C VAL A 9 6.25 9.43 -25.76
N VAL A 10 5.26 9.25 -26.64
CA VAL A 10 4.00 8.57 -26.28
C VAL A 10 4.24 7.09 -25.95
N TYR A 11 5.14 6.40 -26.64
CA TYR A 11 5.48 5.00 -26.34
C TYR A 11 6.20 4.83 -25.00
N LEU A 12 7.04 5.80 -24.61
CA LEU A 12 7.76 5.75 -23.32
C LEU A 12 6.81 5.96 -22.11
N LEU A 13 5.76 6.75 -22.26
CA LEU A 13 4.77 6.97 -21.20
C LEU A 13 3.82 5.76 -21.00
N ALA A 14 3.58 4.98 -22.05
CA ALA A 14 2.74 3.79 -21.97
C ALA A 14 3.41 2.63 -21.19
N ALA A 15 4.75 2.58 -21.15
CA ALA A 15 5.49 1.52 -20.47
C ALA A 15 5.31 1.53 -18.94
N CYS A 16 5.02 2.69 -18.32
CA CYS A 16 4.79 2.80 -16.89
C CYS A 16 3.41 2.31 -16.41
N ALA A 17 2.46 2.15 -17.33
CA ALA A 17 1.09 1.74 -17.04
C ALA A 17 0.79 0.28 -17.44
N ALA A 18 1.77 -0.46 -17.95
CA ALA A 18 1.58 -1.83 -18.37
C ALA A 18 1.19 -2.73 -17.18
N PRO A 19 0.23 -3.66 -17.33
CA PRO A 19 -0.14 -4.57 -16.27
C PRO A 19 1.06 -5.46 -15.86
N VAL A 20 1.07 -5.89 -14.59
CA VAL A 20 2.07 -6.82 -14.08
C VAL A 20 1.96 -8.13 -14.86
N THR A 21 3.08 -8.61 -15.41
CA THR A 21 3.10 -9.85 -16.16
C THR A 21 3.27 -11.06 -15.24
N ARG A 22 2.88 -12.24 -15.74
CA ARG A 22 3.08 -13.49 -15.02
C ARG A 22 4.58 -13.80 -14.81
N GLU A 23 5.42 -13.41 -15.74
CA GLU A 23 6.87 -13.60 -15.65
C GLU A 23 7.49 -12.77 -14.53
N GLU A 24 7.00 -11.54 -14.29
CA GLU A 24 7.49 -10.69 -13.20
C GLU A 24 7.18 -11.28 -11.82
N THR A 25 6.13 -12.06 -11.71
CA THR A 25 5.72 -12.68 -10.45
C THR A 25 6.08 -14.16 -10.35
N ALA A 26 6.64 -14.73 -11.42
CA ALA A 26 7.06 -16.13 -11.43
C ALA A 26 8.19 -16.37 -10.42
N GLY A 27 8.03 -17.41 -9.59
CA GLY A 27 9.02 -17.76 -8.58
C GLY A 27 9.02 -16.93 -7.30
N LEU A 28 8.08 -15.95 -7.15
CA LEU A 28 7.93 -15.23 -5.90
C LEU A 28 7.27 -16.12 -4.85
N ASP A 29 7.96 -16.27 -3.72
CA ASP A 29 7.42 -17.00 -2.57
C ASP A 29 6.64 -16.05 -1.65
N TYR A 30 5.33 -16.08 -1.77
CA TYR A 30 4.43 -15.33 -0.88
C TYR A 30 4.30 -15.96 0.51
N GLY A 31 4.68 -17.22 0.65
CA GLY A 31 4.40 -18.00 1.85
C GLY A 31 2.90 -18.23 2.07
N PRO A 32 2.52 -18.83 3.19
CA PRO A 32 1.11 -19.03 3.54
C PRO A 32 0.41 -17.69 3.77
N LYS A 33 -0.91 -17.66 3.53
CA LYS A 33 -1.75 -16.49 3.88
C LYS A 33 -1.66 -16.24 5.38
N PRO A 34 -1.37 -15.00 5.83
CA PRO A 34 -1.21 -14.72 7.25
C PRO A 34 -2.55 -14.88 7.98
N THR A 35 -2.50 -15.51 9.15
CA THR A 35 -3.70 -15.81 9.98
C THR A 35 -3.88 -14.80 11.09
N ARG A 36 -2.80 -14.19 11.60
CA ARG A 36 -2.81 -13.18 12.68
C ARG A 36 -2.47 -11.77 12.20
N TRP A 37 -2.74 -11.50 10.94
CA TRP A 37 -2.37 -10.23 10.32
C TRP A 37 -2.98 -8.99 10.99
N GLN A 38 -4.21 -9.10 11.52
CA GLN A 38 -4.85 -8.00 12.24
C GLN A 38 -4.14 -7.66 13.55
N ASP A 39 -3.63 -8.66 14.26
CA ASP A 39 -2.85 -8.44 15.49
C ASP A 39 -1.48 -7.81 15.19
N GLU A 40 -0.85 -8.22 14.09
CA GLU A 40 0.39 -7.59 13.60
C GLU A 40 0.16 -6.11 13.24
N VAL A 41 -0.95 -5.79 12.56
CA VAL A 41 -1.32 -4.39 12.26
C VAL A 41 -1.54 -3.59 13.54
N LYS A 42 -2.32 -4.11 14.48
CA LYS A 42 -2.58 -3.42 15.77
C LYS A 42 -1.27 -3.19 16.54
N SER A 43 -0.38 -4.17 16.56
CA SER A 43 0.92 -4.07 17.21
C SER A 43 1.80 -3.01 16.55
N TYR A 44 1.80 -2.96 15.22
CA TYR A 44 2.50 -1.92 14.45
C TYR A 44 1.97 -0.52 14.78
N LEU A 45 0.65 -0.34 14.74
CA LEU A 45 0.00 0.96 14.99
C LEU A 45 0.23 1.43 16.43
N LYS A 46 0.21 0.51 17.40
CA LYS A 46 0.49 0.82 18.81
C LYS A 46 1.86 1.49 19.01
N LEU A 47 2.84 1.18 18.17
CA LEU A 47 4.19 1.73 18.25
C LEU A 47 4.38 3.02 17.42
N ARG A 48 3.43 3.37 16.59
CA ARG A 48 3.58 4.45 15.60
C ARG A 48 2.60 5.62 15.79
N LEU A 49 1.43 5.36 16.35
CA LEU A 49 0.43 6.40 16.57
C LEU A 49 0.70 7.18 17.84
N VAL A 50 0.32 8.45 17.85
CA VAL A 50 0.41 9.34 19.03
C VAL A 50 -0.50 8.85 20.15
N ASP A 51 -1.75 8.52 19.82
CA ASP A 51 -2.73 7.96 20.73
C ASP A 51 -3.35 6.68 20.17
N PRO A 52 -2.64 5.54 20.33
CA PRO A 52 -3.09 4.28 19.74
C PRO A 52 -4.36 3.71 20.42
N LYS A 53 -4.69 4.15 21.64
CA LYS A 53 -5.87 3.65 22.37
C LYS A 53 -7.16 4.18 21.77
N ASP A 54 -7.14 5.43 21.33
CA ASP A 54 -8.29 6.11 20.75
C ASP A 54 -8.34 6.05 19.23
N ALA A 55 -7.36 5.41 18.59
CA ALA A 55 -7.34 5.26 17.14
C ALA A 55 -8.48 4.36 16.66
N ILE A 56 -9.17 4.83 15.61
CA ILE A 56 -10.20 4.05 14.93
C ILE A 56 -9.54 3.33 13.76
N VAL A 57 -9.59 1.99 13.79
CA VAL A 57 -8.93 1.13 12.78
C VAL A 57 -9.99 0.28 12.10
N GLU A 58 -10.11 0.44 10.78
CA GLU A 58 -11.03 -0.33 9.95
C GLU A 58 -10.25 -1.26 9.02
N PHE A 59 -10.39 -2.57 9.20
CA PHE A 59 -9.85 -3.57 8.30
C PHE A 59 -10.77 -3.69 7.09
N ARG A 60 -10.33 -3.15 5.93
CA ARG A 60 -11.17 -2.98 4.75
C ARG A 60 -11.14 -4.17 3.81
N THR A 61 -10.03 -4.91 3.78
CA THR A 61 -9.89 -6.12 2.95
C THR A 61 -9.19 -7.22 3.72
N GLU A 62 -9.46 -8.46 3.34
CA GLU A 62 -8.62 -9.59 3.69
C GLU A 62 -7.29 -9.53 2.92
N PRO A 63 -6.21 -10.15 3.44
CA PRO A 63 -4.94 -10.24 2.71
C PRO A 63 -5.09 -10.96 1.37
N GLN A 64 -4.60 -10.34 0.31
CA GLN A 64 -4.54 -10.86 -1.05
C GLN A 64 -3.11 -10.74 -1.57
N GLN A 65 -2.69 -11.63 -2.46
CA GLN A 65 -1.36 -11.56 -3.06
C GLN A 65 -1.24 -10.29 -3.90
N MET A 66 -0.21 -9.51 -3.65
CA MET A 66 0.07 -8.27 -4.38
C MET A 66 1.56 -8.13 -4.65
N TYR A 67 1.88 -7.61 -5.81
CA TYR A 67 3.22 -7.28 -6.26
C TYR A 67 3.29 -5.81 -6.66
N GLN A 68 4.32 -5.11 -6.19
CA GLN A 68 4.63 -3.75 -6.59
C GLN A 68 5.99 -3.71 -7.29
N ARG A 69 6.00 -3.24 -8.54
CA ARG A 69 7.24 -3.00 -9.28
C ARG A 69 8.13 -1.98 -8.58
N GLN A 70 9.42 -2.10 -8.80
CA GLN A 70 10.34 -1.03 -8.52
C GLN A 70 10.02 0.18 -9.41
N VAL A 71 9.88 1.36 -8.81
CA VAL A 71 9.66 2.63 -9.51
C VAL A 71 10.46 3.73 -8.83
N ALA A 72 11.23 4.48 -9.62
CA ALA A 72 12.03 5.62 -9.14
C ALA A 72 12.78 5.29 -7.83
N MET A 73 12.38 5.88 -6.70
CA MET A 73 13.02 5.72 -5.40
C MET A 73 12.34 4.68 -4.50
N ARG A 74 11.46 3.83 -5.04
CA ARG A 74 10.77 2.76 -4.32
C ARG A 74 11.20 1.40 -4.86
N ASP A 75 11.69 0.56 -3.95
CA ASP A 75 12.06 -0.82 -4.26
C ASP A 75 10.85 -1.68 -4.60
N MET A 76 11.09 -2.74 -5.37
CA MET A 76 10.13 -3.79 -5.60
C MET A 76 9.80 -4.48 -4.28
N HIS A 77 8.51 -4.68 -4.04
CA HIS A 77 8.08 -5.51 -2.92
C HIS A 77 6.81 -6.28 -3.27
N TYR A 78 6.60 -7.36 -2.55
CA TYR A 78 5.48 -8.26 -2.73
C TYR A 78 5.12 -8.92 -1.40
N GLY A 79 3.91 -9.43 -1.33
CA GLY A 79 3.42 -10.13 -0.16
C GLY A 79 1.91 -10.28 -0.20
N TRP A 80 1.37 -10.79 0.89
CA TRP A 80 -0.05 -10.74 1.16
C TRP A 80 -0.39 -9.33 1.63
N ALA A 81 -1.17 -8.58 0.86
CA ALA A 81 -1.49 -7.18 1.12
C ALA A 81 -2.92 -7.02 1.64
N ALA A 82 -3.09 -6.19 2.65
CA ALA A 82 -4.39 -5.81 3.19
C ALA A 82 -4.52 -4.29 3.30
N CYS A 83 -5.68 -3.76 2.91
CA CYS A 83 -6.04 -2.37 3.09
C CYS A 83 -6.67 -2.14 4.47
N VAL A 84 -6.18 -1.13 5.16
CA VAL A 84 -6.64 -0.70 6.48
C VAL A 84 -6.86 0.81 6.45
N TRP A 85 -7.98 1.28 6.96
CA TRP A 85 -8.20 2.70 7.18
C TRP A 85 -7.99 3.04 8.64
N VAL A 86 -7.25 4.11 8.89
CA VAL A 86 -6.90 4.57 10.22
C VAL A 86 -7.34 6.02 10.39
N ASN A 87 -7.93 6.31 11.55
CA ASN A 87 -8.21 7.67 11.99
C ASN A 87 -7.70 7.82 13.42
N ASP A 88 -6.62 8.53 13.58
CA ASP A 88 -5.98 8.77 14.87
C ASP A 88 -6.01 10.25 15.28
N LYS A 89 -5.73 10.49 16.54
CA LYS A 89 -5.60 11.84 17.07
C LYS A 89 -4.19 12.37 16.80
N ASN A 90 -4.13 13.63 16.39
CA ASN A 90 -2.88 14.38 16.30
C ASN A 90 -2.39 14.80 17.70
N SER A 91 -1.23 15.47 17.77
CA SER A 91 -0.63 15.95 19.03
C SER A 91 -1.51 16.94 19.82
N SER A 92 -2.50 17.60 19.19
CA SER A 92 -3.48 18.46 19.84
C SER A 92 -4.72 17.72 20.33
N GLY A 93 -4.81 16.41 20.16
CA GLY A 93 -5.92 15.58 20.59
C GLY A 93 -7.13 15.55 19.66
N ALA A 94 -7.04 16.15 18.46
CA ALA A 94 -8.07 16.14 17.45
C ALA A 94 -7.87 14.99 16.45
N TYR A 95 -8.97 14.36 16.02
CA TYR A 95 -8.91 13.36 14.95
C TYR A 95 -8.50 14.00 13.62
N SER A 96 -7.56 13.37 12.92
CA SER A 96 -7.02 13.85 11.63
C SER A 96 -7.92 13.54 10.43
N GLY A 97 -8.91 12.67 10.61
CA GLY A 97 -9.66 12.04 9.53
C GLY A 97 -9.04 10.73 9.09
N PHE A 98 -9.83 9.90 8.39
CA PHE A 98 -9.33 8.61 7.90
C PHE A 98 -8.28 8.80 6.81
N TYR A 99 -7.26 7.94 6.84
CA TYR A 99 -6.29 7.77 5.77
C TYR A 99 -6.06 6.27 5.51
N PRO A 100 -5.76 5.89 4.26
CA PRO A 100 -5.53 4.50 3.93
C PRO A 100 -4.08 4.09 4.23
N MET A 101 -3.91 2.88 4.70
CA MET A 101 -2.64 2.19 4.83
C MET A 101 -2.74 0.82 4.15
N VAL A 102 -1.65 0.37 3.54
CA VAL A 102 -1.55 -0.99 3.00
C VAL A 102 -0.38 -1.69 3.64
N PHE A 103 -0.66 -2.82 4.24
CA PHE A 103 0.30 -3.67 4.93
C PHE A 103 0.60 -4.89 4.08
N PHE A 104 1.87 -5.14 3.81
CA PHE A 104 2.35 -6.33 3.12
C PHE A 104 2.94 -7.31 4.11
N PHE A 105 2.54 -8.56 4.00
CA PHE A 105 2.97 -9.64 4.91
C PHE A 105 3.67 -10.74 4.14
N ARG A 106 4.69 -11.34 4.76
CA ARG A 106 5.27 -12.63 4.41
C ARG A 106 5.60 -13.38 5.69
N HIS A 107 5.25 -14.67 5.74
CA HIS A 107 5.49 -15.52 6.92
C HIS A 107 5.01 -14.87 8.24
N GLU A 108 3.76 -14.43 8.26
CA GLU A 108 3.10 -13.77 9.41
C GLU A 108 3.71 -12.41 9.84
N LYS A 109 4.67 -11.86 9.10
CA LYS A 109 5.34 -10.60 9.44
C LYS A 109 5.07 -9.50 8.43
N ILE A 110 4.92 -8.28 8.93
CA ILE A 110 4.88 -7.09 8.09
C ILE A 110 6.26 -6.89 7.46
N VAL A 111 6.30 -6.85 6.12
CA VAL A 111 7.54 -6.61 5.35
C VAL A 111 7.57 -5.24 4.70
N GLN A 112 6.41 -4.61 4.49
CA GLN A 112 6.28 -3.27 3.93
C GLN A 112 4.97 -2.64 4.38
N VAL A 113 4.98 -1.33 4.56
CA VAL A 113 3.79 -0.50 4.80
C VAL A 113 3.82 0.70 3.85
N ASN A 114 2.71 0.97 3.19
CA ASN A 114 2.49 2.17 2.41
C ASN A 114 1.37 3.01 3.04
N GLY A 115 1.54 4.32 3.04
CA GLY A 115 0.64 5.24 3.73
C GLY A 115 0.95 5.35 5.23
N GLY A 116 0.25 6.24 5.89
CA GLY A 116 0.42 6.50 7.32
C GLY A 116 0.25 7.99 7.65
N PRO A 117 0.30 8.36 8.94
CA PRO A 117 0.05 9.73 9.38
C PRO A 117 1.10 10.73 8.86
N ASP A 118 2.33 10.27 8.66
CA ASP A 118 3.45 11.11 8.19
C ASP A 118 3.74 10.96 6.70
N ASP A 119 2.94 10.17 5.98
CA ASP A 119 3.16 9.87 4.57
C ASP A 119 2.24 10.70 3.66
N PHE A 120 2.58 11.96 3.48
CA PHE A 120 1.84 12.90 2.63
C PHE A 120 2.22 12.85 1.14
N GLY A 121 3.15 12.00 0.77
CA GLY A 121 3.73 11.95 -0.56
C GLY A 121 3.32 10.73 -1.37
N ILE A 122 4.34 10.16 -2.01
CA ILE A 122 4.20 8.99 -2.90
C ILE A 122 3.59 7.78 -2.18
N GLY A 123 3.93 7.54 -0.92
CA GLY A 123 3.39 6.42 -0.15
C GLY A 123 1.90 6.51 0.08
N ALA A 124 1.37 7.71 0.35
CA ALA A 124 -0.07 7.94 0.46
C ALA A 124 -0.80 7.67 -0.87
N GLN A 125 -0.20 8.06 -2.01
CA GLN A 125 -0.75 7.76 -3.34
C GLN A 125 -0.74 6.26 -3.62
N TYR A 126 0.35 5.56 -3.27
CA TYR A 126 0.42 4.10 -3.38
C TYR A 126 -0.65 3.42 -2.53
N ALA A 127 -0.81 3.81 -1.28
CA ALA A 127 -1.84 3.25 -0.40
C ALA A 127 -3.25 3.41 -0.99
N ARG A 128 -3.59 4.59 -1.52
CA ARG A 128 -4.88 4.82 -2.20
C ARG A 128 -5.07 3.92 -3.41
N SER A 129 -4.07 3.84 -4.29
CA SER A 129 -4.10 3.01 -5.49
C SER A 129 -4.20 1.52 -5.16
N GLN A 130 -3.43 1.06 -4.19
CA GLN A 130 -3.41 -0.33 -3.76
C GLN A 130 -4.69 -0.74 -3.03
N CYS A 131 -5.24 0.12 -2.16
CA CYS A 131 -6.56 -0.12 -1.57
C CYS A 131 -7.64 -0.28 -2.64
N LYS A 132 -7.61 0.55 -3.69
CA LYS A 132 -8.53 0.41 -4.83
C LYS A 132 -8.36 -0.94 -5.54
N GLN A 133 -7.11 -1.37 -5.79
CA GLN A 133 -6.81 -2.67 -6.42
C GLN A 133 -7.29 -3.84 -5.55
N LEU A 134 -7.21 -3.70 -4.22
CA LEU A 134 -7.69 -4.69 -3.27
C LEU A 134 -9.23 -4.70 -3.10
N GLY A 135 -9.95 -3.77 -3.73
CA GLY A 135 -11.40 -3.69 -3.67
C GLY A 135 -11.96 -2.76 -2.59
N ALA A 136 -11.12 -1.92 -1.97
CA ALA A 136 -11.53 -0.93 -0.97
C ALA A 136 -11.08 0.50 -1.36
N PRO A 137 -11.68 1.11 -2.39
CA PRO A 137 -11.32 2.46 -2.81
C PRO A 137 -11.55 3.46 -1.68
N PHE A 138 -10.55 4.31 -1.44
CA PHE A 138 -10.60 5.34 -0.40
C PHE A 138 -11.06 6.68 -0.98
N GLY A 139 -12.07 7.29 -0.37
CA GLY A 139 -12.51 8.64 -0.72
C GLY A 139 -13.39 8.72 -1.97
N GLN A 140 -14.19 7.70 -2.26
CA GLN A 140 -15.30 7.75 -3.23
C GLN A 140 -16.62 7.97 -2.54
#